data_93b9d47a302d0a9e093e3ef61e9290d9
#
_entry.id   93b9d47a302d0a9e093e3ef61e9290d9
#
_cell.length_a   1.000
_cell.length_b   1.000
_cell.length_c   1.000
_cell.angle_alpha   90.00
_cell.angle_beta   90.00
_cell.angle_gamma   90.00
#
_symmetry.space_group_name_H-M   'P 1'
#
loop_
_entity.id
_entity.type
_entity.pdbx_description
1 polymer ?
#
loop_
_entity_poly.entity_id
_entity_poly.type
_entity_poly.pdbx_seq_one_letter_code
_entity_poly.pdbx_strand_id
1 'polypeptide(L)'
;MSLDMDFIKNYYNWMLSVRGLAKSTAFERVNTLKWLMYLAMDEGWIHKHPFKKFVCKPEYKKRPFLSEEDLQRVISVKLSYRRQQAIRDMFVFMCFSGLAHADLKELSYRNVHTDSDGNTWLVGNRVKPKAPYVVKLLPIAVELIEKYRGVNEFKVSSDRVFPVGEIGSMEDSLKRIGEKAGCSVRVSPHVGRHTFATLALSKGMPLETLQKVLGHKTIISTQVYAELINPKIGEDTDRMREKIGGMFRLAN
;
A
#
# COMPACT_ATOMS: atom_id res chain seq x y z
N MET A 1 -18.93 -31.01 -22.76
CA MET A 1 -18.86 -30.42 -21.40
C MET A 1 -19.67 -29.13 -21.45
N SER A 2 -20.77 -29.03 -20.71
CA SER A 2 -21.61 -27.82 -20.70
C SER A 2 -21.09 -26.82 -19.67
N LEU A 3 -21.16 -25.54 -20.01
CA LEU A 3 -20.87 -24.45 -19.07
C LEU A 3 -22.15 -24.17 -18.28
N ASP A 4 -22.29 -24.80 -17.13
CA ASP A 4 -23.48 -24.71 -16.26
C ASP A 4 -23.10 -24.44 -14.78
N MET A 5 -24.08 -24.45 -13.90
CA MET A 5 -23.85 -24.21 -12.46
C MET A 5 -22.96 -25.26 -11.81
N ASP A 6 -22.98 -26.49 -12.29
CA ASP A 6 -22.16 -27.57 -11.74
C ASP A 6 -20.71 -27.44 -12.21
N PHE A 7 -20.52 -27.03 -13.47
CA PHE A 7 -19.18 -26.67 -13.95
C PHE A 7 -18.50 -25.63 -13.06
N ILE A 8 -19.16 -24.48 -12.79
CA ILE A 8 -18.52 -23.39 -12.02
C ILE A 8 -18.26 -23.79 -10.57
N LYS A 9 -19.15 -24.58 -9.93
CA LYS A 9 -18.94 -25.12 -8.59
C LYS A 9 -17.74 -26.07 -8.55
N ASN A 10 -17.68 -27.01 -9.49
CA ASN A 10 -16.57 -27.96 -9.58
C ASN A 10 -15.25 -27.25 -9.88
N TYR A 11 -15.24 -26.27 -10.77
CA TYR A 11 -14.06 -25.45 -11.07
C TYR A 11 -13.59 -24.68 -9.85
N TYR A 12 -14.50 -24.04 -9.10
CA TYR A 12 -14.17 -23.33 -7.87
C TYR A 12 -13.57 -24.27 -6.81
N ASN A 13 -14.21 -25.41 -6.58
CA ASN A 13 -13.72 -26.40 -5.62
C ASN A 13 -12.36 -26.99 -6.04
N TRP A 14 -12.18 -27.29 -7.32
CA TRP A 14 -10.90 -27.75 -7.83
C TRP A 14 -9.77 -26.73 -7.61
N MET A 15 -10.05 -25.44 -7.85
CA MET A 15 -9.07 -24.39 -7.56
C MET A 15 -8.63 -24.38 -6.09
N LEU A 16 -9.57 -24.60 -5.16
CA LEU A 16 -9.27 -24.60 -3.72
C LEU A 16 -8.59 -25.90 -3.27
N SER A 17 -9.15 -27.06 -3.64
CA SER A 17 -8.76 -28.36 -3.08
C SER A 17 -7.57 -28.99 -3.81
N VAL A 18 -7.53 -28.92 -5.14
CA VAL A 18 -6.48 -29.57 -5.97
C VAL A 18 -5.34 -28.60 -6.26
N ARG A 19 -5.66 -27.34 -6.62
CA ARG A 19 -4.63 -26.32 -6.91
C ARG A 19 -4.15 -25.57 -5.68
N GLY A 20 -4.81 -25.71 -4.53
CA GLY A 20 -4.43 -25.03 -3.30
C GLY A 20 -4.45 -23.49 -3.36
N LEU A 21 -5.28 -22.92 -4.27
CA LEU A 21 -5.34 -21.48 -4.44
C LEU A 21 -6.05 -20.82 -3.26
N ALA A 22 -5.63 -19.62 -2.89
CA ALA A 22 -6.35 -18.80 -1.93
C ALA A 22 -7.76 -18.47 -2.44
N LYS A 23 -8.75 -18.36 -1.52
CA LYS A 23 -10.13 -18.00 -1.87
C LYS A 23 -10.24 -16.68 -2.64
N SER A 24 -9.41 -15.69 -2.31
CA SER A 24 -9.33 -14.42 -3.06
C SER A 24 -8.89 -14.63 -4.51
N THR A 25 -7.89 -15.48 -4.77
CA THR A 25 -7.44 -15.80 -6.12
C THR A 25 -8.51 -16.59 -6.90
N ALA A 26 -9.17 -17.54 -6.26
CA ALA A 26 -10.27 -18.29 -6.85
C ALA A 26 -11.45 -17.37 -7.18
N PHE A 27 -11.78 -16.42 -6.29
CA PHE A 27 -12.80 -15.40 -6.52
C PHE A 27 -12.51 -14.54 -7.76
N GLU A 28 -11.27 -14.02 -7.90
CA GLU A 28 -10.88 -13.22 -9.07
C GLU A 28 -11.01 -14.01 -10.38
N ARG A 29 -10.61 -15.28 -10.40
CA ARG A 29 -10.74 -16.14 -11.57
C ARG A 29 -12.20 -16.44 -11.92
N VAL A 30 -13.06 -16.65 -10.92
CA VAL A 30 -14.51 -16.79 -11.13
C VAL A 30 -15.09 -15.51 -11.72
N ASN A 31 -14.71 -14.35 -11.22
CA ASN A 31 -15.18 -13.07 -11.75
C ASN A 31 -14.73 -12.83 -13.19
N THR A 32 -13.49 -13.18 -13.52
CA THR A 32 -13.00 -13.14 -14.91
C THR A 32 -13.84 -14.05 -15.82
N LEU A 33 -14.14 -15.28 -15.38
CA LEU A 33 -14.97 -16.20 -16.15
C LEU A 33 -16.41 -15.67 -16.30
N LYS A 34 -16.99 -15.09 -15.26
CA LYS A 34 -18.31 -14.45 -15.34
C LYS A 34 -18.32 -13.28 -16.33
N TRP A 35 -17.28 -12.45 -16.29
CA TRP A 35 -17.13 -11.34 -17.23
C TRP A 35 -17.07 -11.84 -18.68
N LEU A 36 -16.33 -12.91 -18.96
CA LEU A 36 -16.31 -13.56 -20.28
C LEU A 36 -17.70 -14.04 -20.72
N MET A 37 -18.51 -14.55 -19.79
CA MET A 37 -19.90 -14.96 -20.13
C MET A 37 -20.79 -13.75 -20.45
N TYR A 38 -20.61 -12.62 -19.78
CA TYR A 38 -21.31 -11.38 -20.17
C TYR A 38 -20.89 -10.93 -21.57
N LEU A 39 -19.59 -10.94 -21.87
CA LEU A 39 -19.09 -10.62 -23.21
C LEU A 39 -19.70 -11.57 -24.27
N ALA A 40 -19.75 -12.87 -24.00
CA ALA A 40 -20.36 -13.86 -24.90
C ALA A 40 -21.87 -13.60 -25.10
N MET A 41 -22.57 -13.05 -24.11
CA MET A 41 -23.97 -12.64 -24.26
C MET A 41 -24.08 -11.38 -25.13
N ASP A 42 -23.21 -10.40 -24.93
CA ASP A 42 -23.21 -9.16 -25.71
C ASP A 42 -22.90 -9.43 -27.20
N GLU A 43 -22.05 -10.42 -27.49
CA GLU A 43 -21.72 -10.90 -28.83
C GLU A 43 -22.80 -11.86 -29.43
N GLY A 44 -23.85 -12.17 -28.67
CA GLY A 44 -24.94 -13.04 -29.12
C GLY A 44 -24.58 -14.55 -29.20
N TRP A 45 -23.41 -14.98 -28.65
CA TRP A 45 -22.99 -16.38 -28.68
C TRP A 45 -23.76 -17.24 -27.69
N ILE A 46 -24.26 -16.67 -26.61
CA ILE A 46 -25.13 -17.32 -25.63
C ILE A 46 -26.30 -16.40 -25.27
N HIS A 47 -27.48 -16.98 -25.05
CA HIS A 47 -28.70 -16.22 -24.70
C HIS A 47 -28.88 -16.01 -23.20
N LYS A 48 -28.15 -16.75 -22.36
CA LYS A 48 -28.30 -16.71 -20.91
C LYS A 48 -26.96 -16.95 -20.22
N HIS A 49 -26.71 -16.13 -19.19
CA HIS A 49 -25.49 -16.29 -18.39
C HIS A 49 -25.56 -17.59 -17.56
N PRO A 50 -24.65 -18.57 -17.78
CA PRO A 50 -24.78 -19.91 -17.19
C PRO A 50 -24.56 -19.93 -15.68
N PHE A 51 -23.74 -19.03 -15.13
CA PHE A 51 -23.40 -18.99 -13.69
C PHE A 51 -23.75 -17.66 -13.01
N LYS A 52 -24.77 -16.93 -13.48
CA LYS A 52 -25.18 -15.65 -12.86
C LYS A 52 -25.46 -15.78 -11.37
N LYS A 53 -26.09 -16.89 -10.98
CA LYS A 53 -26.48 -17.16 -9.58
C LYS A 53 -25.34 -17.70 -8.71
N PHE A 54 -24.19 -18.06 -9.27
CA PHE A 54 -23.07 -18.54 -8.46
C PHE A 54 -22.45 -17.38 -7.69
N VAL A 55 -22.37 -17.52 -6.38
CA VAL A 55 -21.76 -16.50 -5.51
C VAL A 55 -20.63 -17.15 -4.72
N CYS A 56 -19.46 -16.58 -4.80
CA CYS A 56 -18.35 -16.87 -3.91
C CYS A 56 -17.86 -15.55 -3.30
N LYS A 57 -17.25 -15.62 -2.12
CA LYS A 57 -16.73 -14.45 -1.43
C LYS A 57 -15.21 -14.51 -1.38
N PRO A 58 -14.52 -13.39 -1.61
CA PRO A 58 -13.09 -13.34 -1.37
C PRO A 58 -12.82 -13.44 0.13
N GLU A 59 -11.68 -14.01 0.48
CA GLU A 59 -11.14 -13.95 1.82
C GLU A 59 -9.79 -13.25 1.74
N TYR A 60 -9.75 -12.01 2.18
CA TYR A 60 -8.53 -11.22 2.15
C TYR A 60 -7.78 -11.40 3.46
N LYS A 61 -6.50 -11.78 3.37
CA LYS A 61 -5.61 -11.78 4.54
C LYS A 61 -5.38 -10.33 4.99
N LYS A 62 -5.28 -10.16 6.32
CA LYS A 62 -4.86 -8.86 6.87
C LYS A 62 -3.55 -8.43 6.21
N ARG A 63 -3.47 -7.18 5.80
CA ARG A 63 -2.26 -6.62 5.20
C ARG A 63 -1.20 -6.41 6.28
N PRO A 64 -0.03 -7.06 6.20
CA PRO A 64 1.01 -6.87 7.20
C PRO A 64 1.55 -5.44 7.13
N PHE A 65 1.87 -4.88 8.29
CA PHE A 65 2.55 -3.60 8.47
C PHE A 65 3.53 -3.71 9.63
N LEU A 66 4.50 -2.82 9.73
CA LEU A 66 5.43 -2.76 10.85
C LEU A 66 4.85 -1.95 12.01
N SER A 67 5.01 -2.45 13.23
CA SER A 67 4.84 -1.61 14.42
C SER A 67 5.88 -0.48 14.45
N GLU A 68 5.68 0.52 15.32
CA GLU A 68 6.67 1.59 15.49
C GLU A 68 8.02 1.03 15.95
N GLU A 69 8.01 0.00 16.81
CA GLU A 69 9.22 -0.68 17.29
C GLU A 69 9.92 -1.46 16.17
N ASP A 70 9.16 -2.21 15.35
CA ASP A 70 9.72 -2.93 14.20
C ASP A 70 10.33 -1.95 13.19
N LEU A 71 9.64 -0.85 12.89
CA LEU A 71 10.14 0.20 11.99
C LEU A 71 11.43 0.80 12.54
N GLN A 72 11.49 1.11 13.84
CA GLN A 72 12.69 1.63 14.48
C GLN A 72 13.85 0.62 14.41
N ARG A 73 13.58 -0.69 14.59
CA ARG A 73 14.60 -1.73 14.41
C ARG A 73 15.15 -1.80 12.99
N VAL A 74 14.27 -1.66 11.98
CA VAL A 74 14.71 -1.59 10.57
C VAL A 74 15.56 -0.37 10.30
N ILE A 75 15.19 0.81 10.83
CA ILE A 75 15.97 2.05 10.68
C ILE A 75 17.37 1.89 11.28
N SER A 76 17.46 1.27 12.46
CA SER A 76 18.69 1.18 13.25
C SER A 76 19.59 -0.01 12.92
N VAL A 77 19.11 -0.97 12.08
CA VAL A 77 19.85 -2.19 11.78
C VAL A 77 21.20 -1.89 11.11
N LYS A 78 22.28 -2.45 11.68
CA LYS A 78 23.64 -2.29 11.12
C LYS A 78 23.80 -3.19 9.90
N LEU A 79 24.10 -2.60 8.75
CA LEU A 79 24.28 -3.27 7.46
C LEU A 79 25.68 -2.97 6.93
N SER A 80 26.41 -4.01 6.54
CA SER A 80 27.80 -3.88 6.07
C SER A 80 27.89 -3.43 4.62
N TYR A 81 26.90 -3.82 3.80
CA TYR A 81 26.94 -3.52 2.36
C TYR A 81 26.14 -2.28 2.01
N ARG A 82 26.75 -1.35 1.28
CA ARG A 82 26.13 -0.11 0.82
C ARG A 82 24.83 -0.33 0.06
N ARG A 83 24.75 -1.36 -0.77
CA ARG A 83 23.52 -1.72 -1.48
C ARG A 83 22.38 -2.07 -0.53
N GLN A 84 22.66 -2.80 0.56
CA GLN A 84 21.64 -3.13 1.56
C GLN A 84 21.21 -1.87 2.34
N GLN A 85 22.15 -0.97 2.65
CA GLN A 85 21.83 0.32 3.28
C GLN A 85 20.92 1.14 2.37
N ALA A 86 21.20 1.21 1.06
CA ALA A 86 20.34 1.91 0.12
C ALA A 86 18.94 1.28 0.02
N ILE A 87 18.82 -0.04 0.01
CA ILE A 87 17.52 -0.74 0.00
C ILE A 87 16.74 -0.47 1.29
N ARG A 88 17.40 -0.48 2.46
CA ARG A 88 16.77 -0.10 3.73
C ARG A 88 16.27 1.33 3.68
N ASP A 89 17.08 2.27 3.23
CA ASP A 89 16.75 3.70 3.17
C ASP A 89 15.57 3.96 2.22
N MET A 90 15.55 3.29 1.07
CA MET A 90 14.41 3.31 0.15
C MET A 90 13.13 2.77 0.79
N PHE A 91 13.24 1.69 1.55
CA PHE A 91 12.10 1.12 2.28
C PHE A 91 11.60 2.08 3.39
N VAL A 92 12.52 2.66 4.16
CA VAL A 92 12.19 3.69 5.18
C VAL A 92 11.50 4.88 4.51
N PHE A 93 12.01 5.35 3.38
CA PHE A 93 11.36 6.40 2.61
C PHE A 93 9.92 6.04 2.20
N MET A 94 9.67 4.79 1.79
CA MET A 94 8.32 4.31 1.49
C MET A 94 7.41 4.30 2.72
N CYS A 95 7.96 4.00 3.92
CA CYS A 95 7.23 4.05 5.19
C CYS A 95 6.83 5.47 5.62
N PHE A 96 7.48 6.50 5.08
CA PHE A 96 7.20 7.91 5.44
C PHE A 96 6.65 8.75 4.28
N SER A 97 6.54 8.19 3.07
CA SER A 97 5.96 8.87 1.90
C SER A 97 4.73 8.15 1.33
N GLY A 98 4.53 6.89 1.67
CA GLY A 98 3.47 6.04 1.11
C GLY A 98 3.63 5.73 -0.38
N LEU A 99 4.80 6.02 -1.00
CA LEU A 99 5.06 5.65 -2.39
C LEU A 99 5.12 4.13 -2.56
N ALA A 100 4.64 3.64 -3.69
CA ALA A 100 4.85 2.25 -4.10
C ALA A 100 6.22 2.09 -4.76
N HIS A 101 6.74 0.87 -4.86
CA HIS A 101 8.02 0.60 -5.51
C HIS A 101 8.11 1.17 -6.94
N ALA A 102 7.03 1.01 -7.74
CA ALA A 102 7.01 1.55 -9.09
C ALA A 102 7.10 3.08 -9.12
N ASP A 103 6.42 3.76 -8.19
CA ASP A 103 6.46 5.22 -8.07
C ASP A 103 7.84 5.68 -7.58
N LEU A 104 8.45 4.94 -6.66
CA LEU A 104 9.81 5.23 -6.17
C LEU A 104 10.85 5.09 -7.29
N LYS A 105 10.68 4.10 -8.18
CA LYS A 105 11.55 3.89 -9.35
C LYS A 105 11.49 5.07 -10.32
N GLU A 106 10.34 5.70 -10.45
CA GLU A 106 10.13 6.86 -11.32
C GLU A 106 10.39 8.21 -10.63
N LEU A 107 10.61 8.22 -9.30
CA LEU A 107 10.81 9.43 -8.53
C LEU A 107 12.08 10.17 -8.98
N SER A 108 11.92 11.41 -9.38
CA SER A 108 13.01 12.29 -9.79
C SER A 108 13.02 13.56 -8.94
N TYR A 109 14.13 14.30 -8.96
CA TYR A 109 14.25 15.59 -8.27
C TYR A 109 13.24 16.63 -8.77
N ARG A 110 12.69 16.47 -9.99
CA ARG A 110 11.61 17.33 -10.54
C ARG A 110 10.30 17.17 -9.78
N ASN A 111 10.12 16.06 -9.06
CA ASN A 111 8.95 15.82 -8.24
C ASN A 111 9.05 16.44 -6.84
N VAL A 112 10.23 16.93 -6.46
CA VAL A 112 10.52 17.50 -5.14
C VAL A 112 10.41 19.01 -5.21
N HIS A 113 9.49 19.58 -4.43
CA HIS A 113 9.22 21.01 -4.40
C HIS A 113 9.30 21.53 -2.97
N THR A 114 9.82 22.73 -2.79
CA THR A 114 9.82 23.42 -1.51
C THR A 114 8.87 24.61 -1.58
N ASP A 115 7.95 24.72 -0.61
CA ASP A 115 7.03 25.86 -0.53
C ASP A 115 7.69 27.09 0.14
N SER A 116 6.95 28.21 0.22
CA SER A 116 7.41 29.45 0.83
C SER A 116 7.74 29.31 2.32
N ASP A 117 7.16 28.34 2.98
CA ASP A 117 7.34 28.08 4.42
C ASP A 117 8.47 27.08 4.69
N GLY A 118 9.21 26.66 3.64
CA GLY A 118 10.32 25.73 3.73
C GLY A 118 9.90 24.25 3.82
N ASN A 119 8.61 23.93 3.66
CA ASN A 119 8.17 22.53 3.64
C ASN A 119 8.48 21.87 2.31
N THR A 120 8.91 20.62 2.35
CA THR A 120 9.18 19.82 1.15
C THR A 120 8.00 18.95 0.80
N TRP A 121 7.63 18.96 -0.48
CA TRP A 121 6.50 18.26 -1.05
C TRP A 121 6.94 17.36 -2.18
N LEU A 122 6.29 16.21 -2.30
CA LEU A 122 6.32 15.38 -3.51
C LEU A 122 5.04 15.62 -4.32
N VAL A 123 5.22 15.98 -5.59
CA VAL A 123 4.13 16.16 -6.54
C VAL A 123 4.39 15.32 -7.78
N GLY A 124 3.43 14.49 -8.15
CA GLY A 124 3.60 13.62 -9.31
C GLY A 124 2.36 12.79 -9.62
N ASN A 125 2.54 11.82 -10.51
CA ASN A 125 1.50 10.87 -10.88
C ASN A 125 1.94 9.45 -10.52
N ARG A 126 1.01 8.64 -9.99
CA ARG A 126 1.25 7.20 -9.78
C ARG A 126 1.49 6.50 -11.12
N VAL A 127 2.41 5.57 -11.14
CA VAL A 127 2.64 4.71 -12.31
C VAL A 127 1.38 3.89 -12.60
N LYS A 128 0.75 3.38 -11.55
CA LYS A 128 -0.56 2.72 -11.58
C LYS A 128 -1.34 3.14 -10.33
N PRO A 129 -2.52 3.68 -10.48
CA PRO A 129 -3.43 3.80 -11.61
C PRO A 129 -3.36 5.14 -12.38
N LYS A 130 -2.22 5.78 -12.53
CA LYS A 130 -2.02 7.12 -13.15
C LYS A 130 -2.82 8.23 -12.46
N ALA A 131 -2.98 8.14 -11.15
CA ALA A 131 -3.64 9.15 -10.33
C ALA A 131 -2.59 10.13 -9.79
N PRO A 132 -2.92 11.44 -9.69
CA PRO A 132 -2.01 12.41 -9.08
C PRO A 132 -1.80 12.08 -7.60
N TYR A 133 -0.62 12.40 -7.09
CA TYR A 133 -0.35 12.40 -5.66
C TYR A 133 0.35 13.70 -5.25
N VAL A 134 0.03 14.12 -4.04
CA VAL A 134 0.69 15.23 -3.35
C VAL A 134 0.97 14.77 -1.93
N VAL A 135 2.23 14.80 -1.52
CA VAL A 135 2.66 14.33 -0.21
C VAL A 135 3.57 15.37 0.41
N LYS A 136 3.18 15.94 1.57
CA LYS A 136 4.11 16.72 2.40
C LYS A 136 5.05 15.76 3.10
N LEU A 137 6.34 15.95 2.91
CA LEU A 137 7.35 15.06 3.47
C LEU A 137 7.63 15.36 4.93
N LEU A 138 7.80 14.30 5.70
CA LEU A 138 8.34 14.37 7.06
C LEU A 138 9.87 14.54 7.02
N PRO A 139 10.49 15.13 8.05
CA PRO A 139 11.95 15.43 8.09
C PRO A 139 12.81 14.23 7.69
N ILE A 140 12.55 13.04 8.22
CA ILE A 140 13.30 11.83 7.91
C ILE A 140 13.27 11.47 6.39
N ALA A 141 12.16 11.76 5.72
CA ALA A 141 12.07 11.51 4.28
C ALA A 141 12.86 12.56 3.50
N VAL A 142 12.90 13.81 3.97
CA VAL A 142 13.73 14.87 3.38
C VAL A 142 15.21 14.53 3.53
N GLU A 143 15.65 14.14 4.73
CA GLU A 143 17.01 13.71 5.00
C GLU A 143 17.46 12.58 4.07
N LEU A 144 16.57 11.61 3.79
CA LEU A 144 16.86 10.52 2.87
C LEU A 144 17.02 11.02 1.42
N ILE A 145 16.22 11.98 0.95
CA ILE A 145 16.41 12.60 -0.38
C ILE A 145 17.76 13.29 -0.47
N GLU A 146 18.11 14.11 0.53
CA GLU A 146 19.37 14.84 0.55
C GLU A 146 20.58 13.90 0.65
N LYS A 147 20.48 12.82 1.41
CA LYS A 147 21.53 11.79 1.50
C LYS A 147 21.91 11.20 0.14
N TYR A 148 20.95 11.08 -0.79
CA TYR A 148 21.19 10.53 -2.12
C TYR A 148 21.45 11.60 -3.19
N ARG A 149 21.37 12.88 -2.86
CA ARG A 149 21.63 13.98 -3.80
C ARG A 149 23.10 13.97 -4.24
N GLY A 150 23.32 13.84 -5.54
CA GLY A 150 24.66 13.82 -6.14
C GLY A 150 25.47 12.54 -5.91
N VAL A 151 24.86 11.46 -5.37
CA VAL A 151 25.55 10.19 -5.19
C VAL A 151 25.57 9.40 -6.50
N ASN A 152 26.75 9.29 -7.12
CA ASN A 152 26.95 8.58 -8.40
C ASN A 152 27.34 7.10 -8.24
N GLU A 153 27.50 6.62 -7.01
CA GLU A 153 28.01 5.26 -6.70
C GLU A 153 27.22 4.14 -7.38
N PHE A 154 25.91 4.34 -7.55
CA PHE A 154 25.01 3.30 -8.09
C PHE A 154 24.77 3.43 -9.61
N LYS A 155 25.48 4.31 -10.32
CA LYS A 155 25.30 4.54 -11.76
C LYS A 155 23.84 4.82 -12.18
N VAL A 156 23.11 5.54 -11.36
CA VAL A 156 21.71 5.96 -11.63
C VAL A 156 21.73 7.27 -12.39
N SER A 157 20.70 7.52 -13.22
CA SER A 157 20.53 8.82 -13.87
C SER A 157 20.54 9.94 -12.81
N SER A 158 21.27 11.02 -13.08
CA SER A 158 21.41 12.18 -12.18
C SER A 158 20.07 12.85 -11.80
N ASP A 159 19.00 12.57 -12.56
CA ASP A 159 17.66 13.07 -12.29
C ASP A 159 16.88 12.21 -11.28
N ARG A 160 17.28 10.95 -11.05
CA ARG A 160 16.60 10.02 -10.14
C ARG A 160 17.04 10.23 -8.68
N VAL A 161 16.07 10.20 -7.76
CA VAL A 161 16.34 10.38 -6.33
C VAL A 161 17.02 9.15 -5.72
N PHE A 162 16.57 7.94 -6.09
CA PHE A 162 17.04 6.69 -5.49
C PHE A 162 17.53 5.67 -6.53
N PRO A 163 18.51 4.83 -6.17
CA PRO A 163 19.02 3.73 -7.02
C PRO A 163 18.09 2.52 -6.99
N VAL A 164 16.85 2.66 -7.46
CA VAL A 164 15.83 1.61 -7.38
C VAL A 164 16.10 0.52 -8.42
N GLY A 165 16.35 -0.70 -7.95
CA GLY A 165 16.48 -1.89 -8.79
C GLY A 165 15.14 -2.58 -9.07
N GLU A 166 15.21 -3.81 -9.60
CA GLU A 166 14.04 -4.64 -9.83
C GLU A 166 13.39 -5.08 -8.51
N ILE A 167 12.05 -5.20 -8.52
CA ILE A 167 11.24 -5.44 -7.32
C ILE A 167 11.62 -6.75 -6.61
N GLY A 168 11.86 -7.83 -7.35
CA GLY A 168 12.24 -9.12 -6.75
C GLY A 168 13.55 -9.05 -5.97
N SER A 169 14.57 -8.38 -6.52
CA SER A 169 15.85 -8.17 -5.82
C SER A 169 15.68 -7.32 -4.55
N MET A 170 14.78 -6.33 -4.59
CA MET A 170 14.46 -5.52 -3.42
C MET A 170 13.71 -6.35 -2.36
N GLU A 171 12.75 -7.18 -2.76
CA GLU A 171 12.00 -8.06 -1.86
C GLU A 171 12.89 -9.03 -1.11
N ASP A 172 13.83 -9.70 -1.81
CA ASP A 172 14.78 -10.64 -1.20
C ASP A 172 15.71 -9.94 -0.21
N SER A 173 16.17 -8.75 -0.55
CA SER A 173 17.04 -7.97 0.33
C SER A 173 16.26 -7.47 1.56
N LEU A 174 15.04 -6.97 1.40
CA LEU A 174 14.20 -6.51 2.50
C LEU A 174 13.82 -7.65 3.44
N LYS A 175 13.55 -8.86 2.91
CA LYS A 175 13.33 -10.04 3.73
C LYS A 175 14.52 -10.25 4.69
N ARG A 176 15.76 -10.29 4.17
CA ARG A 176 16.97 -10.48 4.98
C ARG A 176 17.19 -9.33 5.97
N ILE A 177 16.91 -8.10 5.58
CA ILE A 177 17.01 -6.92 6.47
C ILE A 177 16.01 -7.04 7.61
N GLY A 178 14.75 -7.42 7.32
CA GLY A 178 13.72 -7.62 8.34
C GLY A 178 14.05 -8.75 9.31
N GLU A 179 14.55 -9.89 8.80
CA GLU A 179 15.03 -11.00 9.62
C GLU A 179 16.17 -10.57 10.54
N LYS A 180 17.15 -9.82 10.00
CA LYS A 180 18.29 -9.28 10.80
C LYS A 180 17.83 -8.24 11.84
N ALA A 181 16.81 -7.45 11.53
CA ALA A 181 16.23 -6.48 12.44
C ALA A 181 15.30 -7.13 13.50
N GLY A 182 14.98 -8.43 13.39
CA GLY A 182 14.06 -9.13 14.28
C GLY A 182 12.62 -8.67 14.15
N CYS A 183 12.17 -8.32 12.91
CA CYS A 183 10.81 -7.90 12.67
C CYS A 183 9.82 -9.05 12.82
N SER A 184 8.63 -8.73 13.35
CA SER A 184 7.53 -9.70 13.56
C SER A 184 6.87 -10.14 12.25
N VAL A 185 7.01 -9.36 11.17
CA VAL A 185 6.44 -9.62 9.85
C VAL A 185 7.52 -9.62 8.77
N ARG A 186 7.27 -10.36 7.69
CA ARG A 186 8.16 -10.34 6.51
C ARG A 186 8.16 -8.95 5.89
N VAL A 187 9.31 -8.29 5.87
CA VAL A 187 9.48 -6.96 5.27
C VAL A 187 9.49 -7.07 3.74
N SER A 188 8.72 -6.22 3.08
CA SER A 188 8.63 -6.12 1.62
C SER A 188 8.24 -4.69 1.21
N PRO A 189 8.40 -4.28 -0.06
CA PRO A 189 8.01 -2.94 -0.49
C PRO A 189 6.54 -2.59 -0.19
N HIS A 190 5.63 -3.56 -0.32
CA HIS A 190 4.21 -3.36 0.01
C HIS A 190 3.99 -3.09 1.50
N VAL A 191 4.75 -3.77 2.37
CA VAL A 191 4.71 -3.54 3.83
C VAL A 191 5.10 -2.10 4.17
N GLY A 192 6.07 -1.50 3.46
CA GLY A 192 6.43 -0.10 3.66
C GLY A 192 5.24 0.85 3.47
N ARG A 193 4.52 0.69 2.36
CA ARG A 193 3.33 1.49 2.07
C ARG A 193 2.17 1.21 3.05
N HIS A 194 2.00 -0.04 3.49
CA HIS A 194 1.00 -0.40 4.49
C HIS A 194 1.35 0.21 5.86
N THR A 195 2.63 0.21 6.22
CA THR A 195 3.15 0.86 7.43
C THR A 195 2.87 2.36 7.42
N PHE A 196 3.15 3.06 6.28
CA PHE A 196 2.78 4.47 6.13
C PHE A 196 1.29 4.69 6.38
N ALA A 197 0.44 3.90 5.71
CA ALA A 197 -1.02 4.08 5.81
C ALA A 197 -1.52 3.87 7.23
N THR A 198 -1.06 2.81 7.91
CA THR A 198 -1.44 2.49 9.28
C THR A 198 -0.92 3.55 10.26
N LEU A 199 0.35 3.96 10.11
CA LEU A 199 0.96 4.99 10.94
C LEU A 199 0.25 6.35 10.77
N ALA A 200 -0.04 6.77 9.55
CA ALA A 200 -0.72 8.02 9.26
C ALA A 200 -2.13 8.07 9.91
N LEU A 201 -2.90 6.99 9.77
CA LEU A 201 -4.21 6.90 10.41
C LEU A 201 -4.10 6.86 11.95
N SER A 202 -3.16 6.10 12.52
CA SER A 202 -2.96 6.04 13.98
C SER A 202 -2.57 7.41 14.56
N LYS A 203 -1.85 8.23 13.79
CA LYS A 203 -1.48 9.59 14.20
C LYS A 203 -2.51 10.67 13.81
N GLY A 204 -3.71 10.25 13.37
CA GLY A 204 -4.85 11.17 13.19
C GLY A 204 -5.06 11.71 11.79
N MET A 205 -4.35 11.22 10.77
CA MET A 205 -4.65 11.62 9.39
C MET A 205 -6.06 11.15 9.00
N PRO A 206 -6.94 12.03 8.48
CA PRO A 206 -8.25 11.62 7.98
C PRO A 206 -8.13 10.62 6.83
N LEU A 207 -9.10 9.70 6.73
CA LEU A 207 -9.10 8.63 5.73
C LEU A 207 -9.12 9.19 4.30
N GLU A 208 -9.86 10.26 4.07
CA GLU A 208 -9.96 10.95 2.78
C GLU A 208 -8.63 11.61 2.38
N THR A 209 -7.92 12.16 3.35
CA THR A 209 -6.57 12.71 3.13
C THR A 209 -5.60 11.59 2.78
N LEU A 210 -5.63 10.50 3.54
CA LEU A 210 -4.80 9.32 3.26
C LEU A 210 -5.10 8.72 1.88
N GLN A 211 -6.37 8.66 1.48
CA GLN A 211 -6.76 8.22 0.13
C GLN A 211 -6.06 9.03 -0.95
N LYS A 212 -6.08 10.37 -0.83
CA LYS A 212 -5.42 11.28 -1.79
C LYS A 212 -3.91 11.10 -1.79
N VAL A 213 -3.29 11.05 -0.60
CA VAL A 213 -1.85 10.82 -0.43
C VAL A 213 -1.44 9.49 -1.08
N LEU A 214 -2.20 8.42 -0.87
CA LEU A 214 -1.94 7.13 -1.49
C LEU A 214 -2.31 7.08 -2.98
N GLY A 215 -3.09 8.03 -3.51
CA GLY A 215 -3.57 8.01 -4.89
C GLY A 215 -4.52 6.85 -5.16
N HIS A 216 -5.34 6.45 -4.17
CA HIS A 216 -6.34 5.42 -4.36
C HIS A 216 -7.57 5.98 -5.08
N LYS A 217 -8.04 5.31 -6.14
CA LYS A 217 -9.22 5.72 -6.89
C LYS A 217 -10.51 5.68 -6.06
N THR A 218 -10.60 4.75 -5.11
CA THR A 218 -11.77 4.57 -4.26
C THR A 218 -11.39 4.57 -2.79
N ILE A 219 -12.26 5.08 -1.93
CA ILE A 219 -12.09 5.09 -0.48
C ILE A 219 -12.00 3.66 0.08
N ILE A 220 -12.71 2.70 -0.53
CA ILE A 220 -12.72 1.28 -0.15
C ILE A 220 -11.31 0.71 -0.06
N SER A 221 -10.44 1.09 -1.00
CA SER A 221 -9.03 0.65 -1.01
C SER A 221 -8.23 1.15 0.21
N THR A 222 -8.71 2.21 0.88
CA THR A 222 -8.08 2.83 2.05
C THR A 222 -8.75 2.37 3.34
N GLN A 223 -10.05 2.05 3.32
CA GLN A 223 -10.81 1.55 4.48
C GLN A 223 -10.21 0.29 5.12
N VAL A 224 -9.54 -0.54 4.33
CA VAL A 224 -8.83 -1.74 4.82
C VAL A 224 -7.81 -1.39 5.91
N TYR A 225 -7.23 -0.19 5.89
CA TYR A 225 -6.31 0.25 6.94
C TYR A 225 -7.04 0.75 8.19
N ALA A 226 -8.23 1.35 8.04
CA ALA A 226 -9.04 1.79 9.17
C ALA A 226 -9.51 0.61 10.03
N GLU A 227 -9.80 -0.54 9.40
CA GLU A 227 -10.19 -1.78 10.11
C GLU A 227 -9.04 -2.37 10.95
N LEU A 228 -7.78 -2.02 10.64
CA LEU A 228 -6.60 -2.50 11.37
C LEU A 228 -6.33 -1.67 12.63
N ILE A 229 -6.89 -0.48 12.74
CA ILE A 229 -6.71 0.46 13.84
C ILE A 229 -7.99 0.45 14.68
N ASN A 230 -8.16 -0.59 15.46
CA ASN A 230 -9.20 -0.65 16.49
C ASN A 230 -8.56 -0.23 17.82
N PRO A 231 -8.98 0.73 18.54
CA PRO A 231 -10.24 1.41 18.83
C PRO A 231 -10.08 2.94 18.97
N LYS A 232 -10.14 3.64 17.87
CA LYS A 232 -9.95 5.10 17.85
C LYS A 232 -11.17 5.89 18.35
N ILE A 233 -12.30 5.23 18.59
CA ILE A 233 -13.55 5.90 19.03
C ILE A 233 -13.33 6.64 20.35
N GLY A 234 -12.67 6.01 21.31
CA GLY A 234 -12.34 6.63 22.60
C GLY A 234 -11.44 7.86 22.43
N GLU A 235 -10.32 7.69 21.75
CA GLU A 235 -9.35 8.79 21.51
C GLU A 235 -9.95 9.96 20.71
N ASP A 236 -10.73 9.67 19.67
CA ASP A 236 -11.38 10.69 18.85
C ASP A 236 -12.50 11.40 19.64
N THR A 237 -13.19 10.69 20.52
CA THR A 237 -14.18 11.26 21.46
C THR A 237 -13.50 12.14 22.49
N ASP A 238 -12.37 11.70 23.06
CA ASP A 238 -11.61 12.49 24.02
C ASP A 238 -11.04 13.77 23.38
N ARG A 239 -10.52 13.67 22.16
CA ARG A 239 -10.07 14.81 21.37
C ARG A 239 -11.21 15.81 21.04
N MET A 240 -12.41 15.27 20.76
CA MET A 240 -13.61 16.08 20.57
C MET A 240 -14.00 16.76 21.87
N ARG A 241 -13.95 16.03 23.01
CA ARG A 241 -14.21 16.57 24.35
C ARG A 241 -13.27 17.71 24.72
N GLU A 242 -11.99 17.59 24.42
CA GLU A 242 -11.01 18.67 24.63
C GLU A 242 -11.37 19.93 23.83
N LYS A 243 -11.81 19.76 22.58
CA LYS A 243 -12.15 20.89 21.69
C LYS A 243 -13.46 21.58 22.04
N ILE A 244 -14.48 20.86 22.54
CA ILE A 244 -15.82 21.40 22.74
C ILE A 244 -16.26 21.41 24.22
N GLY A 245 -15.52 20.77 25.12
CA GLY A 245 -15.91 20.52 26.52
C GLY A 245 -16.14 21.74 27.40
N GLY A 246 -15.97 22.94 26.91
CA GLY A 246 -16.32 24.18 27.59
C GLY A 246 -17.30 25.07 26.82
N MET A 247 -17.67 24.67 25.59
CA MET A 247 -18.47 25.52 24.69
C MET A 247 -19.97 25.46 24.95
N PHE A 248 -20.45 24.35 25.51
CA PHE A 248 -21.89 24.12 25.71
C PHE A 248 -22.17 23.80 27.17
N ARG A 249 -23.16 24.51 27.75
CA ARG A 249 -23.70 24.24 29.08
C ARG A 249 -25.21 24.08 28.96
N LEU A 250 -25.77 23.14 29.73
CA LEU A 250 -27.21 23.03 29.85
C LEU A 250 -27.76 24.27 30.55
N ALA A 251 -28.84 24.85 30.05
CA ALA A 251 -29.62 25.88 30.77
C ALA A 251 -30.26 25.20 31.98
N ASN A 252 -30.05 25.77 33.16
CA ASN A 252 -30.69 25.32 34.42
C ASN A 252 -32.16 25.75 34.39
#